data_c7ee70c9651854727a45eda4e59145fb
#
_entry.id   c7ee70c9651854727a45eda4e59145fb
#
_cell.length_a   1.000
_cell.length_b   1.000
_cell.length_c   1.000
_cell.angle_alpha   90.00
_cell.angle_beta   90.00
_cell.angle_gamma   90.00
#
_symmetry.space_group_name_H-M   'P 1'
#
loop_
_entity.id
_entity.type
_entity.pdbx_description
1 polymer ?
#
loop_
_entity_poly.entity_id
_entity_poly.type
_entity_poly.pdbx_seq_one_letter_code
_entity_poly.pdbx_strand_id
1 'polypeptide(L)'
;MTYQKLKPFQNTFFHLCLVSFTSGAVVMSMELIVSRILTPVFGSSIYTWGSLIGLILAGLSLGYFLGGRISDNDPKFRKICSIIFSAGLYIVFIPFIAPGILGFTLNALPQNQFSSLFATFALVFFPTTLLGFVSPYVIKLGTATLHRVGNISGTLYSIATIGSIFGTFLTIFVLIPAIDVRTVLFGLGIVLMAISLLGLKTWPKIITVAVIIILFTPSSSIVTGLMPHTGTVILETETQYSHLDIVDFNNKRTLYLNGMRHSQMDKDNPNELVLEYTKYFHLGKLFNPQLEKILFVGGGGFSGPKNFLENYPDSLIDVVEIDSEVIKVAKTYFSLSDNPRLQIFNEDARTFLINSDDKYDLIILDAYATDYVPFHLLTQEFFQILKERLEPNGVVVSNLLGSLEGDTSDLPRSVYKTMKSSFPTVYVFPTAKDPIIIGQNLIFVATQDNEQFDKKTLENLSYQSNANDLLADTSYLENYYVSEMRTEDVPILTDNFSPVEIMINPVTSRPYFNEDSVFSQEESRIWFSESVVVKIGLLMAIVFAWWYLFRGIWKNSDIKIM
;
A
#
# COMPACT_ATOMS: atom_id res chain seq x y z
N MET A 1 46.92 29.32 28.28
CA MET A 1 45.52 29.54 28.74
C MET A 1 44.48 29.31 27.62
N THR A 2 44.61 28.31 26.77
CA THR A 2 43.73 28.17 25.57
C THR A 2 43.03 26.81 25.43
N TYR A 3 43.34 25.85 26.28
CA TYR A 3 42.79 24.48 26.12
C TYR A 3 41.50 24.18 26.93
N GLN A 4 41.16 24.97 27.93
CA GLN A 4 39.99 24.70 28.79
C GLN A 4 38.65 25.28 28.28
N LYS A 5 38.63 26.16 27.28
CA LYS A 5 37.40 26.71 26.68
C LYS A 5 36.86 25.90 25.50
N LEU A 6 37.58 24.94 24.96
CA LEU A 6 37.20 24.16 23.79
C LEU A 6 36.29 22.96 24.11
N LYS A 7 36.42 22.36 25.31
CA LYS A 7 35.61 21.18 25.69
C LYS A 7 34.09 21.41 25.70
N PRO A 8 33.54 22.49 26.29
CA PRO A 8 32.09 22.68 26.28
C PRO A 8 31.53 22.98 24.88
N PHE A 9 32.28 23.59 23.99
CA PHE A 9 31.87 23.89 22.62
C PHE A 9 31.83 22.59 21.76
N GLN A 10 32.82 21.72 21.90
CA GLN A 10 32.84 20.43 21.18
C GLN A 10 31.69 19.54 21.59
N ASN A 11 31.36 19.44 22.88
CA ASN A 11 30.21 18.67 23.35
C ASN A 11 28.88 19.25 22.82
N THR A 12 28.76 20.59 22.77
CA THR A 12 27.55 21.24 22.24
C THR A 12 27.40 20.99 20.75
N PHE A 13 28.48 21.07 19.97
CA PHE A 13 28.43 20.84 18.53
C PHE A 13 28.09 19.38 18.19
N PHE A 14 28.61 18.43 18.96
CA PHE A 14 28.25 17.02 18.82
C PHE A 14 26.74 16.79 19.04
N HIS A 15 26.14 17.44 20.06
CA HIS A 15 24.70 17.36 20.28
C HIS A 15 23.90 17.96 19.12
N LEU A 16 24.35 19.05 18.49
CA LEU A 16 23.71 19.62 17.32
C LEU A 16 23.77 18.68 16.11
N CYS A 17 24.92 18.02 15.90
CA CYS A 17 25.07 17.00 14.86
C CYS A 17 24.13 15.80 15.08
N LEU A 18 24.05 15.33 16.32
CA LEU A 18 23.17 14.20 16.68
C LEU A 18 21.69 14.54 16.45
N VAL A 19 21.27 15.73 16.87
CA VAL A 19 19.91 16.23 16.65
C VAL A 19 19.60 16.36 15.15
N SER A 20 20.55 16.92 14.36
CA SER A 20 20.37 17.05 12.91
C SER A 20 20.23 15.70 12.21
N PHE A 21 21.14 14.76 12.52
CA PHE A 21 21.11 13.39 11.98
C PHE A 21 19.78 12.69 12.26
N THR A 22 19.38 12.68 13.54
CA THR A 22 18.17 11.97 13.96
C THR A 22 16.91 12.60 13.39
N SER A 23 16.83 13.93 13.34
CA SER A 23 15.67 14.60 12.76
C SER A 23 15.53 14.27 11.27
N GLY A 24 16.64 14.26 10.53
CA GLY A 24 16.64 13.87 9.12
C GLY A 24 16.21 12.40 8.94
N ALA A 25 16.77 11.49 9.74
CA ALA A 25 16.42 10.07 9.69
C ALA A 25 14.92 9.85 9.98
N VAL A 26 14.38 10.48 11.03
CA VAL A 26 12.98 10.30 11.42
C VAL A 26 12.01 10.88 10.40
N VAL A 27 12.32 12.03 9.76
CA VAL A 27 11.45 12.61 8.71
C VAL A 27 11.26 11.61 7.57
N MET A 28 12.35 11.06 7.04
CA MET A 28 12.28 10.12 5.91
C MET A 28 11.67 8.77 6.30
N SER A 29 12.02 8.27 7.49
CA SER A 29 11.40 7.04 8.01
C SER A 29 9.89 7.20 8.20
N MET A 30 9.44 8.33 8.76
CA MET A 30 8.02 8.62 8.96
C MET A 30 7.26 8.72 7.63
N GLU A 31 7.87 9.31 6.59
CA GLU A 31 7.29 9.38 5.25
C GLU A 31 6.94 7.97 4.73
N LEU A 32 7.91 7.07 4.76
CA LEU A 32 7.76 5.70 4.29
C LEU A 32 6.76 4.89 5.14
N ILE A 33 6.75 5.10 6.45
CA ILE A 33 5.83 4.38 7.33
C ILE A 33 4.40 4.90 7.21
N VAL A 34 4.20 6.22 7.07
CA VAL A 34 2.84 6.77 6.92
C VAL A 34 2.24 6.40 5.55
N SER A 35 3.05 6.21 4.49
CA SER A 35 2.53 5.67 3.23
C SER A 35 1.85 4.32 3.44
N ARG A 36 2.42 3.43 4.29
CA ARG A 36 1.82 2.14 4.65
C ARG A 36 0.49 2.26 5.40
N ILE A 37 0.28 3.35 6.14
CA ILE A 37 -1.00 3.62 6.83
C ILE A 37 -2.06 4.11 5.83
N LEU A 38 -1.66 4.88 4.83
CA LEU A 38 -2.56 5.48 3.84
C LEU A 38 -2.96 4.49 2.75
N THR A 39 -2.05 3.62 2.33
CA THR A 39 -2.25 2.68 1.21
C THR A 39 -3.49 1.80 1.36
N PRO A 40 -3.80 1.17 2.51
CA PRO A 40 -4.99 0.33 2.66
C PRO A 40 -6.31 1.09 2.49
N VAL A 41 -6.28 2.43 2.61
CA VAL A 41 -7.49 3.27 2.58
C VAL A 41 -7.63 4.04 1.26
N PHE A 42 -6.52 4.54 0.72
CA PHE A 42 -6.52 5.42 -0.47
C PHE A 42 -5.79 4.80 -1.67
N GLY A 43 -5.30 3.58 -1.54
CA GLY A 43 -4.46 2.94 -2.54
C GLY A 43 -3.05 3.55 -2.63
N SER A 44 -2.17 2.88 -3.38
CA SER A 44 -0.80 3.35 -3.68
C SER A 44 -0.78 4.29 -4.90
N SER A 45 -1.74 5.21 -4.99
CA SER A 45 -1.93 6.08 -6.13
C SER A 45 -0.95 7.26 -6.14
N ILE A 46 -0.79 7.87 -7.32
CA ILE A 46 -0.02 9.12 -7.49
C ILE A 46 -0.55 10.25 -6.61
N TYR A 47 -1.87 10.27 -6.31
CA TYR A 47 -2.49 11.25 -5.42
C TYR A 47 -2.08 11.04 -3.96
N THR A 48 -2.00 9.80 -3.52
CA THR A 48 -1.56 9.45 -2.16
C THR A 48 -0.09 9.82 -1.97
N TRP A 49 0.78 9.43 -2.89
CA TRP A 49 2.20 9.78 -2.87
C TRP A 49 2.44 11.28 -3.03
N GLY A 50 1.72 11.93 -3.97
CA GLY A 50 1.81 13.38 -4.17
C GLY A 50 1.37 14.17 -2.94
N SER A 51 0.30 13.74 -2.27
CA SER A 51 -0.17 14.34 -1.01
C SER A 51 0.87 14.19 0.10
N LEU A 52 1.46 13.00 0.24
CA LEU A 52 2.45 12.70 1.27
C LEU A 52 3.72 13.55 1.09
N ILE A 53 4.33 13.48 -0.07
CA ILE A 53 5.56 14.23 -0.39
C ILE A 53 5.29 15.75 -0.30
N GLY A 54 4.20 16.23 -0.91
CA GLY A 54 3.86 17.64 -0.95
C GLY A 54 3.62 18.23 0.43
N LEU A 55 2.90 17.52 1.31
CA LEU A 55 2.61 18.01 2.66
C LEU A 55 3.79 17.92 3.61
N ILE A 56 4.66 16.92 3.46
CA ILE A 56 5.92 16.86 4.20
C ILE A 56 6.82 18.04 3.84
N LEU A 57 6.99 18.30 2.53
CA LEU A 57 7.79 19.45 2.07
C LEU A 57 7.18 20.78 2.50
N ALA A 58 5.87 20.94 2.45
CA ALA A 58 5.17 22.13 2.92
C ALA A 58 5.34 22.32 4.44
N GLY A 59 5.23 21.23 5.23
CA GLY A 59 5.47 21.25 6.67
C GLY A 59 6.91 21.65 7.01
N LEU A 60 7.90 21.03 6.34
CA LEU A 60 9.31 21.37 6.51
C LEU A 60 9.57 22.86 6.14
N SER A 61 9.01 23.32 5.03
CA SER A 61 9.15 24.72 4.58
C SER A 61 8.61 25.69 5.62
N LEU A 62 7.40 25.44 6.14
CA LEU A 62 6.83 26.24 7.21
C LEU A 62 7.68 26.16 8.49
N GLY A 63 8.19 24.98 8.82
CA GLY A 63 9.09 24.76 9.95
C GLY A 63 10.40 25.52 9.81
N TYR A 64 11.02 25.55 8.64
CA TYR A 64 12.22 26.34 8.38
C TYR A 64 11.96 27.85 8.55
N PHE A 65 10.87 28.34 8.01
CA PHE A 65 10.50 29.75 8.12
C PHE A 65 10.24 30.18 9.56
N LEU A 66 9.42 29.43 10.30
CA LEU A 66 9.12 29.73 11.70
C LEU A 66 10.32 29.50 12.61
N GLY A 67 11.06 28.42 12.38
CA GLY A 67 12.26 28.06 13.13
C GLY A 67 13.36 29.12 13.01
N GLY A 68 13.56 29.69 11.82
CA GLY A 68 14.49 30.80 11.60
C GLY A 68 14.13 32.02 12.44
N ARG A 69 12.87 32.46 12.35
CA ARG A 69 12.38 33.61 13.12
C ARG A 69 12.50 33.44 14.64
N ILE A 70 12.11 32.25 15.14
CA ILE A 70 12.14 31.98 16.59
C ILE A 70 13.58 31.82 17.08
N SER A 71 14.47 31.21 16.29
CA SER A 71 15.88 31.06 16.65
C SER A 71 16.63 32.39 16.71
N ASP A 72 16.23 33.37 15.88
CA ASP A 72 16.84 34.71 15.92
C ASP A 72 16.51 35.47 17.20
N ASN A 73 15.29 35.28 17.72
CA ASN A 73 14.84 35.98 18.93
C ASN A 73 15.41 35.40 20.22
N ASP A 74 15.49 34.05 20.32
CA ASP A 74 15.96 33.38 21.54
C ASP A 74 16.54 32.00 21.25
N PRO A 75 17.81 31.92 20.79
CA PRO A 75 18.46 30.67 20.38
C PRO A 75 18.91 29.85 21.60
N LYS A 76 17.98 29.11 22.23
CA LYS A 76 18.26 28.22 23.36
C LYS A 76 18.17 26.77 22.98
N PHE A 77 19.22 25.97 23.25
CA PHE A 77 19.21 24.52 23.01
C PHE A 77 18.01 23.82 23.65
N ARG A 78 17.59 24.27 24.84
CA ARG A 78 16.40 23.75 25.51
C ARG A 78 15.11 23.93 24.70
N LYS A 79 14.96 25.03 23.94
CA LYS A 79 13.77 25.27 23.13
C LYS A 79 13.66 24.27 21.98
N ILE A 80 14.75 24.07 21.24
CA ILE A 80 14.73 23.10 20.14
C ILE A 80 14.50 21.68 20.67
N CYS A 81 15.07 21.31 21.83
CA CYS A 81 14.77 20.04 22.46
C CYS A 81 13.29 19.90 22.84
N SER A 82 12.63 20.98 23.31
CA SER A 82 11.18 20.94 23.58
C SER A 82 10.36 20.74 22.29
N ILE A 83 10.76 21.33 21.18
CA ILE A 83 10.11 21.18 19.88
C ILE A 83 10.25 19.75 19.38
N ILE A 84 11.47 19.18 19.44
CA ILE A 84 11.75 17.80 19.05
C ILE A 84 10.97 16.82 19.94
N PHE A 85 10.89 17.08 21.24
CA PHE A 85 10.10 16.28 22.16
C PHE A 85 8.60 16.26 21.74
N SER A 86 8.05 17.43 21.40
CA SER A 86 6.66 17.54 20.95
C SER A 86 6.43 16.82 19.63
N ALA A 87 7.38 16.86 18.68
CA ALA A 87 7.32 16.10 17.45
C ALA A 87 7.32 14.59 17.73
N GLY A 88 8.25 14.12 18.57
CA GLY A 88 8.32 12.71 18.98
C GLY A 88 7.06 12.23 19.67
N LEU A 89 6.50 13.06 20.56
CA LEU A 89 5.24 12.76 21.23
C LEU A 89 4.08 12.63 20.22
N TYR A 90 3.98 13.53 19.25
CA TYR A 90 2.96 13.45 18.20
C TYR A 90 3.10 12.16 17.39
N ILE A 91 4.31 11.80 16.97
CA ILE A 91 4.59 10.59 16.20
C ILE A 91 4.17 9.34 16.96
N VAL A 92 4.45 9.26 18.27
CA VAL A 92 3.97 8.16 19.14
C VAL A 92 2.44 8.06 19.15
N PHE A 93 1.73 9.17 19.00
CA PHE A 93 0.27 9.17 18.99
C PHE A 93 -0.36 8.90 17.62
N ILE A 94 0.40 8.95 16.50
CA ILE A 94 -0.13 8.67 15.17
C ILE A 94 -0.89 7.33 15.13
N PRO A 95 -0.37 6.19 15.64
CA PRO A 95 -1.09 4.92 15.61
C PRO A 95 -2.47 4.94 16.29
N PHE A 96 -2.66 5.80 17.29
CA PHE A 96 -3.93 5.91 18.03
C PHE A 96 -4.93 6.86 17.35
N ILE A 97 -4.44 7.88 16.64
CA ILE A 97 -5.29 8.88 16.00
C ILE A 97 -5.59 8.52 14.53
N ALA A 98 -4.72 7.76 13.88
CA ALA A 98 -4.86 7.40 12.47
C ALA A 98 -6.20 6.71 12.17
N PRO A 99 -6.65 5.69 12.93
CA PRO A 99 -7.95 5.06 12.67
C PRO A 99 -9.10 6.05 12.68
N GLY A 100 -9.12 6.97 13.66
CA GLY A 100 -10.16 8.00 13.75
C GLY A 100 -10.13 9.00 12.60
N ILE A 101 -8.93 9.45 12.19
CA ILE A 101 -8.76 10.37 11.05
C ILE A 101 -9.19 9.70 9.75
N LEU A 102 -8.72 8.48 9.50
CA LEU A 102 -9.03 7.73 8.29
C LEU A 102 -10.52 7.38 8.23
N GLY A 103 -11.11 6.91 9.35
CA GLY A 103 -12.53 6.64 9.45
C GLY A 103 -13.38 7.90 9.23
N PHE A 104 -13.00 9.04 9.81
CA PHE A 104 -13.67 10.32 9.53
C PHE A 104 -13.57 10.69 8.05
N THR A 105 -12.38 10.56 7.46
CA THR A 105 -12.15 10.88 6.04
C THR A 105 -13.02 10.02 5.13
N LEU A 106 -13.14 8.73 5.42
CA LEU A 106 -13.95 7.79 4.65
C LEU A 106 -15.45 8.09 4.74
N ASN A 107 -15.94 8.50 5.91
CA ASN A 107 -17.39 8.63 6.17
C ASN A 107 -17.93 10.05 6.01
N ALA A 108 -17.11 11.07 6.22
CA ALA A 108 -17.57 12.47 6.28
C ALA A 108 -17.11 13.34 5.10
N LEU A 109 -16.11 12.91 4.34
CA LEU A 109 -15.59 13.67 3.20
C LEU A 109 -15.98 13.02 1.87
N PRO A 110 -16.12 13.83 0.79
CA PRO A 110 -16.30 13.31 -0.56
C PRO A 110 -15.14 12.36 -0.89
N GLN A 111 -15.45 11.22 -1.47
CA GLN A 111 -14.45 10.19 -1.81
C GLN A 111 -13.71 10.56 -3.11
N ASN A 112 -12.75 11.47 -3.01
CA ASN A 112 -11.95 11.97 -4.12
C ASN A 112 -10.49 12.16 -3.69
N GLN A 113 -9.65 12.64 -4.60
CA GLN A 113 -8.22 12.87 -4.34
C GLN A 113 -7.92 13.80 -3.13
N PHE A 114 -8.87 14.66 -2.74
CA PHE A 114 -8.70 15.56 -1.58
C PHE A 114 -8.82 14.83 -0.24
N SER A 115 -9.44 13.65 -0.22
CA SER A 115 -9.57 12.83 1.00
C SER A 115 -8.21 12.34 1.49
N SER A 116 -7.34 11.86 0.58
CA SER A 116 -5.97 11.47 0.92
C SER A 116 -5.13 12.66 1.38
N LEU A 117 -5.31 13.83 0.75
CA LEU A 117 -4.65 15.08 1.15
C LEU A 117 -5.01 15.48 2.58
N PHE A 118 -6.30 15.41 2.95
CA PHE A 118 -6.76 15.75 4.30
C PHE A 118 -6.20 14.78 5.35
N ALA A 119 -6.28 13.47 5.11
CA ALA A 119 -5.76 12.47 6.03
C ALA A 119 -4.24 12.65 6.23
N THR A 120 -3.51 12.83 5.15
CA THR A 120 -2.07 13.08 5.16
C THR A 120 -1.73 14.36 5.91
N PHE A 121 -2.48 15.46 5.67
CA PHE A 121 -2.30 16.72 6.40
C PHE A 121 -2.40 16.50 7.92
N ALA A 122 -3.45 15.82 8.36
CA ALA A 122 -3.67 15.55 9.77
C ALA A 122 -2.58 14.66 10.39
N LEU A 123 -2.01 13.71 9.64
CA LEU A 123 -1.02 12.77 10.17
C LEU A 123 0.40 13.31 10.17
N VAL A 124 0.84 13.99 9.10
CA VAL A 124 2.28 14.33 8.92
C VAL A 124 2.61 15.81 8.99
N PHE A 125 1.70 16.70 8.65
CA PHE A 125 2.02 18.14 8.51
C PHE A 125 2.55 18.76 9.81
N PHE A 126 1.92 18.43 10.95
CA PHE A 126 2.33 18.97 12.25
C PHE A 126 3.70 18.47 12.70
N PRO A 127 3.98 17.15 12.75
CA PRO A 127 5.29 16.68 13.19
C PRO A 127 6.40 17.11 12.23
N THR A 128 6.16 17.14 10.90
CA THR A 128 7.17 17.64 9.94
C THR A 128 7.43 19.13 10.09
N THR A 129 6.41 19.94 10.37
CA THR A 129 6.61 21.36 10.69
C THR A 129 7.51 21.52 11.91
N LEU A 130 7.29 20.76 12.99
CA LEU A 130 8.13 20.81 14.18
C LEU A 130 9.57 20.35 13.90
N LEU A 131 9.75 19.31 13.12
CA LEU A 131 11.09 18.83 12.72
C LEU A 131 11.79 19.82 11.79
N GLY A 132 11.05 20.55 10.97
CA GLY A 132 11.58 21.64 10.16
C GLY A 132 12.26 22.76 10.97
N PHE A 133 11.86 23.01 12.22
CA PHE A 133 12.55 23.98 13.09
C PHE A 133 14.01 23.61 13.35
N VAL A 134 14.38 22.33 13.25
CA VAL A 134 15.72 21.86 13.63
C VAL A 134 16.81 22.54 12.83
N SER A 135 16.71 22.53 11.50
CA SER A 135 17.78 23.05 10.62
C SER A 135 18.17 24.50 10.92
N PRO A 136 17.29 25.51 10.90
CA PRO A 136 17.67 26.88 11.19
C PRO A 136 18.14 27.08 12.64
N TYR A 137 17.54 26.32 13.58
CA TYR A 137 17.89 26.40 14.99
C TYR A 137 19.31 25.90 15.28
N VAL A 138 19.68 24.72 14.75
CA VAL A 138 21.02 24.15 14.99
C VAL A 138 22.10 24.97 14.31
N ILE A 139 21.81 25.54 13.12
CA ILE A 139 22.73 26.49 12.45
C ILE A 139 22.94 27.73 13.33
N LYS A 140 21.88 28.34 13.83
CA LYS A 140 21.96 29.51 14.70
C LYS A 140 22.74 29.24 15.99
N LEU A 141 22.50 28.08 16.63
CA LEU A 141 23.23 27.67 17.83
C LEU A 141 24.69 27.30 17.55
N GLY A 142 24.99 26.76 16.37
CA GLY A 142 26.35 26.38 15.97
C GLY A 142 27.23 27.55 15.50
N THR A 143 26.63 28.65 15.03
CA THR A 143 27.34 29.78 14.46
C THR A 143 27.68 30.85 15.52
N ALA A 144 28.89 30.80 16.05
CA ALA A 144 29.37 31.83 16.99
C ALA A 144 29.94 33.07 16.28
N THR A 145 30.37 32.94 15.02
CA THR A 145 30.96 34.03 14.22
C THR A 145 30.57 33.93 12.75
N LEU A 146 30.39 35.06 12.06
CA LEU A 146 30.03 35.15 10.65
C LEU A 146 31.03 34.44 9.72
N HIS A 147 32.33 34.43 10.05
CA HIS A 147 33.37 33.80 9.21
C HIS A 147 33.28 32.28 9.08
N ARG A 148 32.47 31.58 9.90
CA ARG A 148 32.33 30.10 9.87
C ARG A 148 30.91 29.62 9.53
N VAL A 149 30.01 30.55 9.20
CA VAL A 149 28.60 30.20 8.92
C VAL A 149 28.49 29.16 7.81
N GLY A 150 29.21 29.35 6.69
CA GLY A 150 29.16 28.42 5.57
C GLY A 150 29.60 26.98 5.93
N ASN A 151 30.74 26.87 6.66
CA ASN A 151 31.26 25.56 7.07
C ASN A 151 30.32 24.86 8.06
N ILE A 152 29.83 25.58 9.08
CA ILE A 152 28.92 25.00 10.09
C ILE A 152 27.59 24.61 9.46
N SER A 153 26.99 25.48 8.63
CA SER A 153 25.75 25.19 7.93
C SER A 153 25.90 23.97 6.99
N GLY A 154 26.98 23.97 6.18
CA GLY A 154 27.26 22.86 5.28
C GLY A 154 27.43 21.54 6.02
N THR A 155 28.15 21.53 7.15
CA THR A 155 28.33 20.35 7.98
C THR A 155 27.00 19.85 8.56
N LEU A 156 26.19 20.74 9.14
CA LEU A 156 24.90 20.34 9.76
C LEU A 156 23.88 19.89 8.72
N TYR A 157 23.82 20.52 7.54
CA TYR A 157 22.99 20.04 6.43
C TYR A 157 23.45 18.69 5.90
N SER A 158 24.78 18.50 5.72
CA SER A 158 25.33 17.22 5.29
C SER A 158 24.97 16.10 6.27
N ILE A 159 25.10 16.34 7.57
CA ILE A 159 24.75 15.37 8.61
C ILE A 159 23.24 15.08 8.62
N ALA A 160 22.39 16.09 8.46
CA ALA A 160 20.94 15.88 8.34
C ALA A 160 20.59 15.04 7.10
N THR A 161 21.23 15.30 5.96
CA THR A 161 21.05 14.53 4.72
C THR A 161 21.53 13.10 4.86
N ILE A 162 22.70 12.87 5.50
CA ILE A 162 23.19 11.52 5.81
C ILE A 162 22.18 10.81 6.72
N GLY A 163 21.63 11.50 7.72
CA GLY A 163 20.54 10.96 8.55
C GLY A 163 19.32 10.57 7.73
N SER A 164 18.89 11.42 6.80
CA SER A 164 17.76 11.13 5.89
C SER A 164 18.02 9.88 5.04
N ILE A 165 19.19 9.76 4.43
CA ILE A 165 19.60 8.58 3.65
C ILE A 165 19.60 7.34 4.53
N PHE A 166 20.21 7.43 5.73
CA PHE A 166 20.23 6.33 6.69
C PHE A 166 18.82 5.90 7.10
N GLY A 167 17.95 6.86 7.45
CA GLY A 167 16.56 6.59 7.82
C GLY A 167 15.78 5.91 6.69
N THR A 168 15.96 6.36 5.44
CA THR A 168 15.33 5.74 4.28
C THR A 168 15.73 4.29 4.13
N PHE A 169 17.03 4.00 4.06
CA PHE A 169 17.50 2.62 3.87
C PHE A 169 17.20 1.73 5.08
N LEU A 170 17.38 2.24 6.30
CA LEU A 170 17.01 1.50 7.50
C LEU A 170 15.54 1.12 7.48
N THR A 171 14.66 2.03 7.11
CA THR A 171 13.22 1.78 7.07
C THR A 171 12.85 0.76 6.00
N ILE A 172 13.33 0.92 4.78
CA ILE A 172 12.97 0.03 3.67
C ILE A 172 13.54 -1.38 3.85
N PHE A 173 14.83 -1.49 4.19
CA PHE A 173 15.50 -2.79 4.17
C PHE A 173 15.47 -3.53 5.52
N VAL A 174 15.16 -2.85 6.63
CA VAL A 174 15.22 -3.46 7.95
C VAL A 174 13.91 -3.32 8.72
N LEU A 175 13.38 -2.09 8.85
CA LEU A 175 12.24 -1.87 9.73
C LEU A 175 10.94 -2.43 9.14
N ILE A 176 10.60 -2.10 7.90
CA ILE A 176 9.38 -2.58 7.24
C ILE A 176 9.33 -4.11 7.15
N PRO A 177 10.41 -4.82 6.74
CA PRO A 177 10.35 -6.28 6.67
C PRO A 177 10.34 -7.00 8.03
N ALA A 178 10.77 -6.34 9.11
CA ALA A 178 10.99 -7.00 10.40
C ALA A 178 10.03 -6.58 11.51
N ILE A 179 9.35 -5.43 11.37
CA ILE A 179 8.64 -4.79 12.47
C ILE A 179 7.36 -4.15 11.93
N ASP A 180 6.24 -4.31 12.65
CA ASP A 180 4.97 -3.70 12.28
C ASP A 180 5.04 -2.15 12.30
N VAL A 181 4.20 -1.53 11.46
CA VAL A 181 4.12 -0.07 11.25
C VAL A 181 3.96 0.70 12.56
N ARG A 182 3.14 0.18 13.48
CA ARG A 182 2.85 0.81 14.76
C ARG A 182 4.09 0.85 15.65
N THR A 183 4.78 -0.28 15.78
CA THR A 183 6.01 -0.39 16.59
C THR A 183 7.12 0.49 16.03
N VAL A 184 7.23 0.61 14.71
CA VAL A 184 8.19 1.53 14.09
C VAL A 184 7.89 2.98 14.45
N LEU A 185 6.63 3.44 14.34
CA LEU A 185 6.26 4.81 14.74
C LEU A 185 6.57 5.09 16.21
N PHE A 186 6.31 4.13 17.09
CA PHE A 186 6.69 4.23 18.48
C PHE A 186 8.21 4.40 18.64
N GLY A 187 8.99 3.55 17.97
CA GLY A 187 10.45 3.63 17.98
C GLY A 187 10.97 4.99 17.53
N LEU A 188 10.46 5.51 16.41
CA LEU A 188 10.84 6.83 15.88
C LEU A 188 10.52 7.96 16.86
N GLY A 189 9.31 7.95 17.42
CA GLY A 189 8.91 8.95 18.41
C GLY A 189 9.73 8.87 19.70
N ILE A 190 10.00 7.67 20.22
CA ILE A 190 10.85 7.47 21.41
C ILE A 190 12.28 7.95 21.18
N VAL A 191 12.86 7.66 20.00
CA VAL A 191 14.20 8.12 19.65
C VAL A 191 14.28 9.65 19.68
N LEU A 192 13.31 10.36 19.12
CA LEU A 192 13.23 11.83 19.19
C LEU A 192 13.08 12.33 20.65
N MET A 193 12.19 11.69 21.41
CA MET A 193 11.99 12.03 22.81
C MET A 193 13.27 11.83 23.63
N ALA A 194 13.96 10.70 23.43
CA ALA A 194 15.21 10.38 24.12
C ALA A 194 16.31 11.41 23.82
N ILE A 195 16.50 11.78 22.54
CA ILE A 195 17.48 12.79 22.15
C ILE A 195 17.12 14.16 22.72
N SER A 196 15.85 14.50 22.78
CA SER A 196 15.41 15.78 23.37
C SER A 196 15.75 15.90 24.86
N LEU A 197 15.93 14.79 25.57
CA LEU A 197 16.33 14.81 26.99
C LEU A 197 17.73 15.37 27.23
N LEU A 198 18.56 15.49 26.19
CA LEU A 198 19.86 16.16 26.28
C LEU A 198 19.74 17.63 26.73
N GLY A 199 18.63 18.30 26.42
CA GLY A 199 18.38 19.70 26.78
C GLY A 199 17.24 19.93 27.77
N LEU A 200 16.51 18.89 28.18
CA LEU A 200 15.30 19.00 29.00
C LEU A 200 15.51 18.52 30.46
N LYS A 201 14.77 19.12 31.40
CA LYS A 201 14.76 18.75 32.82
C LYS A 201 13.72 17.63 33.10
N THR A 202 13.39 17.38 34.33
CA THR A 202 12.73 16.19 34.92
C THR A 202 11.37 15.81 34.34
N TRP A 203 10.48 16.75 34.01
CA TRP A 203 9.10 16.48 33.55
C TRP A 203 9.02 15.66 32.26
N PRO A 204 9.80 15.97 31.18
CA PRO A 204 9.77 15.17 29.97
C PRO A 204 10.19 13.72 30.20
N LYS A 205 11.07 13.45 31.17
CA LYS A 205 11.49 12.07 31.52
C LYS A 205 10.31 11.23 32.04
N ILE A 206 9.44 11.83 32.86
CA ILE A 206 8.25 11.15 33.37
C ILE A 206 7.28 10.83 32.25
N ILE A 207 7.05 11.79 31.32
CA ILE A 207 6.19 11.58 30.14
C ILE A 207 6.77 10.48 29.26
N THR A 208 8.09 10.48 29.01
CA THR A 208 8.74 9.42 28.21
C THR A 208 8.54 8.04 28.85
N VAL A 209 8.70 7.92 30.17
CA VAL A 209 8.45 6.66 30.89
C VAL A 209 6.98 6.24 30.80
N ALA A 210 6.04 7.18 30.97
CA ALA A 210 4.61 6.91 30.85
C ALA A 210 4.24 6.42 29.43
N VAL A 211 4.81 7.04 28.39
CA VAL A 211 4.63 6.60 26.99
C VAL A 211 5.18 5.20 26.80
N ILE A 212 6.37 4.89 27.30
CA ILE A 212 6.94 3.54 27.22
C ILE A 212 6.01 2.52 27.86
N ILE A 213 5.42 2.82 29.01
CA ILE A 213 4.47 1.91 29.69
C ILE A 213 3.22 1.67 28.81
N ILE A 214 2.69 2.70 28.16
CA ILE A 214 1.51 2.60 27.27
C ILE A 214 1.81 1.69 26.07
N LEU A 215 3.07 1.62 25.62
CA LEU A 215 3.49 0.79 24.47
C LEU A 215 3.41 -0.72 24.74
N PHE A 216 3.52 -1.13 26.01
CA PHE A 216 3.39 -2.54 26.38
C PHE A 216 1.94 -2.99 26.55
N THR A 217 0.94 -2.12 26.28
CA THR A 217 -0.46 -2.54 26.29
C THR A 217 -0.79 -3.24 24.96
N PRO A 218 -1.34 -4.47 24.99
CA PRO A 218 -1.76 -5.17 23.77
C PRO A 218 -2.82 -4.35 23.03
N SER A 219 -2.67 -4.18 21.75
CA SER A 219 -3.70 -3.55 20.93
C SER A 219 -3.61 -4.07 19.50
N SER A 220 -4.75 -4.16 18.84
CA SER A 220 -4.87 -4.50 17.43
C SER A 220 -4.01 -3.58 16.56
N SER A 221 -3.58 -4.06 15.40
CA SER A 221 -2.89 -3.25 14.41
C SER A 221 -3.76 -2.07 13.94
N ILE A 222 -3.11 -1.09 13.31
CA ILE A 222 -3.84 0.07 12.75
C ILE A 222 -4.79 -0.40 11.64
N VAL A 223 -4.34 -1.35 10.82
CA VAL A 223 -5.08 -1.82 9.64
C VAL A 223 -6.25 -2.70 10.03
N THR A 224 -6.05 -3.69 10.93
CA THR A 224 -7.15 -4.51 11.46
C THR A 224 -8.15 -3.68 12.27
N GLY A 225 -7.71 -2.60 12.90
CA GLY A 225 -8.61 -1.66 13.56
C GLY A 225 -9.41 -0.77 12.60
N LEU A 226 -8.96 -0.62 11.35
CA LEU A 226 -9.64 0.15 10.29
C LEU A 226 -10.58 -0.71 9.45
N MET A 227 -10.21 -1.97 9.23
CA MET A 227 -10.94 -2.94 8.43
C MET A 227 -11.14 -4.21 9.26
N PRO A 228 -12.07 -4.21 10.23
CA PRO A 228 -12.31 -5.37 11.07
C PRO A 228 -12.81 -6.53 10.20
N HIS A 229 -12.07 -7.62 10.21
CA HIS A 229 -12.48 -8.83 9.53
C HIS A 229 -13.54 -9.58 10.34
N THR A 230 -14.58 -10.04 9.67
CA THR A 230 -15.51 -11.00 10.28
C THR A 230 -14.79 -12.34 10.40
N GLY A 231 -14.45 -12.76 11.61
CA GLY A 231 -13.77 -14.04 11.85
C GLY A 231 -12.59 -13.94 12.82
N THR A 232 -11.81 -15.00 12.87
CA THR A 232 -10.61 -15.09 13.73
C THR A 232 -9.37 -14.83 12.89
N VAL A 233 -8.61 -13.79 13.23
CA VAL A 233 -7.31 -13.51 12.63
C VAL A 233 -6.31 -14.58 13.10
N ILE A 234 -5.75 -15.33 12.16
CA ILE A 234 -4.78 -16.40 12.41
C ILE A 234 -3.35 -15.89 12.29
N LEU A 235 -3.12 -15.00 11.36
CA LEU A 235 -1.83 -14.36 11.13
C LEU A 235 -2.08 -12.92 10.69
N GLU A 236 -1.26 -12.02 11.19
CA GLU A 236 -1.14 -10.63 10.74
C GLU A 236 0.34 -10.31 10.62
N THR A 237 0.77 -9.85 9.45
CA THR A 237 2.18 -9.54 9.18
C THR A 237 2.33 -8.49 8.09
N GLU A 238 3.49 -7.81 8.08
CA GLU A 238 3.89 -6.93 6.99
C GLU A 238 4.78 -7.68 6.01
N THR A 239 4.56 -7.46 4.72
CA THR A 239 5.46 -7.94 3.67
C THR A 239 6.22 -6.77 3.03
N GLN A 240 7.08 -7.04 2.04
CA GLN A 240 7.71 -5.97 1.26
C GLN A 240 6.69 -5.18 0.43
N TYR A 241 5.54 -5.78 0.09
CA TYR A 241 4.56 -5.24 -0.85
C TYR A 241 3.25 -4.80 -0.18
N SER A 242 2.81 -5.50 0.88
CA SER A 242 1.49 -5.29 1.47
C SER A 242 1.44 -5.60 2.97
N HIS A 243 0.39 -5.14 3.64
CA HIS A 243 -0.07 -5.69 4.90
C HIS A 243 -0.86 -6.98 4.61
N LEU A 244 -0.54 -8.07 5.29
CA LEU A 244 -1.10 -9.39 5.04
C LEU A 244 -1.81 -9.92 6.27
N ASP A 245 -3.09 -10.30 6.10
CA ASP A 245 -3.90 -10.96 7.12
C ASP A 245 -4.41 -12.32 6.63
N ILE A 246 -4.41 -13.31 7.52
CA ILE A 246 -5.11 -14.57 7.32
C ILE A 246 -6.25 -14.64 8.34
N VAL A 247 -7.46 -14.83 7.84
CA VAL A 247 -8.66 -14.86 8.65
C VAL A 247 -9.45 -16.14 8.42
N ASP A 248 -9.80 -16.83 9.51
CA ASP A 248 -10.73 -17.95 9.48
C ASP A 248 -12.13 -17.48 9.85
N PHE A 249 -13.09 -17.75 8.98
CA PHE A 249 -14.50 -17.53 9.24
C PHE A 249 -15.32 -18.73 8.77
N ASN A 250 -16.08 -19.33 9.66
CA ASN A 250 -16.75 -20.61 9.43
C ASN A 250 -15.73 -21.66 8.94
N ASN A 251 -16.03 -22.30 7.80
CA ASN A 251 -15.14 -23.29 7.16
C ASN A 251 -14.16 -22.70 6.16
N LYS A 252 -14.12 -21.38 6.00
CA LYS A 252 -13.29 -20.71 5.00
C LYS A 252 -12.10 -20.02 5.64
N ARG A 253 -10.96 -20.11 4.96
CA ARG A 253 -9.74 -19.35 5.24
C ARG A 253 -9.51 -18.34 4.13
N THR A 254 -9.31 -17.08 4.50
CA THR A 254 -9.19 -15.98 3.56
C THR A 254 -7.84 -15.30 3.74
N LEU A 255 -7.16 -15.03 2.63
CA LEU A 255 -5.99 -14.16 2.54
C LEU A 255 -6.45 -12.75 2.17
N TYR A 256 -6.10 -11.80 3.02
CA TYR A 256 -6.27 -10.38 2.76
C TYR A 256 -4.90 -9.73 2.55
N LEU A 257 -4.80 -8.88 1.54
CA LEU A 257 -3.66 -7.99 1.31
C LEU A 257 -4.18 -6.55 1.32
N ASN A 258 -3.57 -5.70 2.16
CA ASN A 258 -4.03 -4.33 2.41
C ASN A 258 -5.53 -4.23 2.78
N GLY A 259 -6.04 -5.22 3.53
CA GLY A 259 -7.44 -5.31 3.94
C GLY A 259 -8.41 -5.81 2.86
N MET A 260 -7.92 -6.10 1.65
CA MET A 260 -8.72 -6.60 0.52
C MET A 260 -8.59 -8.11 0.37
N ARG A 261 -9.70 -8.79 0.09
CA ARG A 261 -9.74 -10.24 -0.10
C ARG A 261 -9.06 -10.63 -1.42
N HIS A 262 -7.96 -11.36 -1.34
CA HIS A 262 -7.20 -11.84 -2.50
C HIS A 262 -7.43 -13.32 -2.81
N SER A 263 -7.52 -14.16 -1.77
CA SER A 263 -7.75 -15.60 -1.96
C SER A 263 -8.63 -16.15 -0.85
N GLN A 264 -9.39 -17.18 -1.18
CA GLN A 264 -10.20 -17.88 -0.20
C GLN A 264 -10.14 -19.39 -0.46
N MET A 265 -10.02 -20.17 0.60
CA MET A 265 -9.93 -21.62 0.57
C MET A 265 -11.00 -22.22 1.48
N ASP A 266 -11.69 -23.25 1.03
CA ASP A 266 -12.47 -24.12 1.90
C ASP A 266 -11.53 -25.07 2.65
N LYS A 267 -11.69 -25.21 3.98
CA LYS A 267 -10.78 -26.00 4.81
C LYS A 267 -11.02 -27.51 4.67
N ASP A 268 -12.23 -27.92 4.30
CA ASP A 268 -12.57 -29.33 4.06
C ASP A 268 -12.21 -29.76 2.64
N ASN A 269 -12.25 -28.83 1.68
CA ASN A 269 -11.85 -29.07 0.29
C ASN A 269 -10.87 -28.00 -0.21
N PRO A 270 -9.57 -28.08 0.15
CA PRO A 270 -8.58 -27.03 -0.12
C PRO A 270 -8.31 -26.74 -1.60
N ASN A 271 -8.69 -27.65 -2.50
CA ASN A 271 -8.48 -27.48 -3.94
C ASN A 271 -9.72 -26.88 -4.66
N GLU A 272 -10.84 -26.71 -3.95
CA GLU A 272 -12.03 -26.09 -4.50
C GLU A 272 -11.83 -24.61 -4.77
N LEU A 273 -12.33 -24.13 -5.92
CA LEU A 273 -12.33 -22.72 -6.28
C LEU A 273 -13.51 -22.02 -5.61
N VAL A 274 -13.24 -21.35 -4.48
CA VAL A 274 -14.26 -20.68 -3.66
C VAL A 274 -14.68 -19.33 -4.25
N LEU A 275 -13.74 -18.57 -4.81
CA LEU A 275 -14.02 -17.29 -5.46
C LEU A 275 -14.51 -17.55 -6.89
N GLU A 276 -15.70 -17.02 -7.20
CA GLU A 276 -16.41 -17.31 -8.46
C GLU A 276 -15.56 -17.03 -9.70
N TYR A 277 -14.84 -15.90 -9.73
CA TYR A 277 -14.04 -15.52 -10.88
C TYR A 277 -12.92 -16.51 -11.21
N THR A 278 -12.40 -17.24 -10.22
CA THR A 278 -11.30 -18.18 -10.44
C THR A 278 -11.75 -19.40 -11.28
N LYS A 279 -13.04 -19.73 -11.28
CA LYS A 279 -13.61 -20.76 -12.13
C LYS A 279 -13.50 -20.42 -13.62
N TYR A 280 -13.53 -19.13 -13.95
CA TYR A 280 -13.39 -18.65 -15.33
C TYR A 280 -11.98 -18.86 -15.90
N PHE A 281 -10.97 -19.17 -15.09
CA PHE A 281 -9.63 -19.49 -15.59
C PHE A 281 -9.63 -20.72 -16.50
N HIS A 282 -10.56 -21.65 -16.28
CA HIS A 282 -10.74 -22.82 -17.11
C HIS A 282 -11.24 -22.50 -18.54
N LEU A 283 -11.73 -21.27 -18.80
CA LEU A 283 -12.12 -20.85 -20.15
C LEU A 283 -11.00 -21.02 -21.17
N GLY A 284 -9.73 -20.93 -20.74
CA GLY A 284 -8.58 -21.19 -21.61
C GLY A 284 -8.66 -22.51 -22.37
N LYS A 285 -9.22 -23.56 -21.73
CA LYS A 285 -9.39 -24.89 -22.34
C LYS A 285 -10.40 -24.93 -23.48
N LEU A 286 -11.36 -24.01 -23.55
CA LEU A 286 -12.30 -23.94 -24.67
C LEU A 286 -11.60 -23.55 -25.97
N PHE A 287 -10.54 -22.76 -25.86
CA PHE A 287 -9.79 -22.23 -26.99
C PHE A 287 -8.55 -23.07 -27.31
N ASN A 288 -7.95 -23.71 -26.28
CA ASN A 288 -6.86 -24.65 -26.43
C ASN A 288 -7.17 -25.93 -25.60
N PRO A 289 -7.70 -26.99 -26.24
CA PRO A 289 -8.05 -28.24 -25.55
C PRO A 289 -6.85 -29.00 -24.97
N GLN A 290 -5.63 -28.75 -25.44
CA GLN A 290 -4.40 -29.41 -25.02
C GLN A 290 -3.56 -28.45 -24.21
N LEU A 291 -3.61 -28.59 -22.88
CA LEU A 291 -2.88 -27.74 -21.95
C LEU A 291 -1.70 -28.54 -21.36
N GLU A 292 -0.53 -28.49 -22.01
CA GLU A 292 0.67 -29.19 -21.54
C GLU A 292 1.46 -28.32 -20.55
N LYS A 293 1.57 -27.02 -20.80
CA LYS A 293 2.30 -26.08 -19.93
C LYS A 293 1.50 -24.80 -19.66
N ILE A 294 1.28 -24.53 -18.38
CA ILE A 294 0.41 -23.44 -17.91
C ILE A 294 1.23 -22.51 -17.02
N LEU A 295 1.09 -21.20 -17.24
CA LEU A 295 1.68 -20.17 -16.38
C LEU A 295 0.60 -19.41 -15.62
N PHE A 296 0.78 -19.31 -14.30
CA PHE A 296 0.05 -18.39 -13.45
C PHE A 296 0.94 -17.18 -13.12
N VAL A 297 0.49 -16.00 -13.46
CA VAL A 297 1.05 -14.72 -13.03
C VAL A 297 0.24 -14.24 -11.83
N GLY A 298 0.84 -14.33 -10.64
CA GLY A 298 0.19 -14.18 -9.35
C GLY A 298 -0.18 -15.52 -8.72
N GLY A 299 0.25 -15.72 -7.48
CA GLY A 299 0.01 -16.96 -6.73
C GLY A 299 -1.15 -16.83 -5.73
N GLY A 300 -1.15 -15.75 -4.97
CA GLY A 300 -2.06 -15.56 -3.86
C GLY A 300 -2.08 -16.77 -2.91
N GLY A 301 -3.26 -17.30 -2.58
CA GLY A 301 -3.43 -18.56 -1.82
C GLY A 301 -3.20 -19.82 -2.66
N PHE A 302 -2.72 -19.71 -3.89
CA PHE A 302 -2.51 -20.80 -4.85
C PHE A 302 -3.75 -21.64 -5.13
N SER A 303 -4.95 -21.06 -5.01
CA SER A 303 -6.20 -21.77 -5.25
C SER A 303 -6.30 -22.24 -6.71
N GLY A 304 -6.04 -21.37 -7.69
CA GLY A 304 -5.98 -21.73 -9.11
C GLY A 304 -4.95 -22.82 -9.41
N PRO A 305 -3.66 -22.63 -9.09
CA PRO A 305 -2.63 -23.64 -9.33
C PRO A 305 -2.95 -25.01 -8.71
N LYS A 306 -3.43 -25.08 -7.47
CA LYS A 306 -3.84 -26.36 -6.82
C LYS A 306 -4.99 -27.05 -7.55
N ASN A 307 -6.01 -26.27 -7.92
CA ASN A 307 -7.16 -26.80 -8.65
C ASN A 307 -6.75 -27.32 -10.05
N PHE A 308 -5.87 -26.60 -10.74
CA PHE A 308 -5.36 -27.01 -12.05
C PHE A 308 -4.48 -28.26 -11.97
N LEU A 309 -3.65 -28.41 -10.92
CA LEU A 309 -2.90 -29.66 -10.68
C LEU A 309 -3.79 -30.89 -10.56
N GLU A 310 -4.99 -30.72 -9.99
CA GLU A 310 -5.98 -31.80 -9.83
C GLU A 310 -6.72 -32.08 -11.14
N ASN A 311 -7.17 -31.04 -11.84
CA ASN A 311 -8.02 -31.18 -13.01
C ASN A 311 -7.26 -31.41 -14.33
N TYR A 312 -5.95 -31.07 -14.37
CA TYR A 312 -5.09 -31.28 -15.53
C TYR A 312 -3.86 -32.12 -15.12
N PRO A 313 -4.02 -33.45 -15.00
CA PRO A 313 -2.98 -34.33 -14.44
C PRO A 313 -1.72 -34.43 -15.31
N ASP A 314 -1.82 -34.12 -16.60
CA ASP A 314 -0.70 -34.20 -17.55
C ASP A 314 0.01 -32.85 -17.73
N SER A 315 -0.52 -31.75 -17.18
CA SER A 315 0.03 -30.42 -17.33
C SER A 315 1.15 -30.12 -16.33
N LEU A 316 2.15 -29.37 -16.80
CA LEU A 316 3.15 -28.67 -15.97
C LEU A 316 2.63 -27.28 -15.64
N ILE A 317 2.81 -26.84 -14.40
CA ILE A 317 2.31 -25.54 -13.93
C ILE A 317 3.47 -24.74 -13.37
N ASP A 318 3.70 -23.57 -13.96
CA ASP A 318 4.60 -22.56 -13.46
C ASP A 318 3.79 -21.45 -12.78
N VAL A 319 4.27 -20.95 -11.65
CA VAL A 319 3.67 -19.82 -10.93
C VAL A 319 4.74 -18.78 -10.66
N VAL A 320 4.48 -17.54 -11.06
CA VAL A 320 5.34 -16.41 -10.73
C VAL A 320 4.63 -15.54 -9.71
N GLU A 321 5.22 -15.43 -8.51
CA GLU A 321 4.72 -14.65 -7.39
C GLU A 321 5.81 -13.72 -6.89
N ILE A 322 5.53 -12.42 -6.84
CA ILE A 322 6.52 -11.42 -6.45
C ILE A 322 6.82 -11.42 -4.95
N ASP A 323 5.81 -11.75 -4.14
CA ASP A 323 5.92 -11.69 -2.67
C ASP A 323 6.25 -13.05 -2.05
N SER A 324 7.48 -13.18 -1.56
CA SER A 324 7.96 -14.42 -0.91
C SER A 324 7.15 -14.80 0.34
N GLU A 325 6.58 -13.83 1.07
CA GLU A 325 5.75 -14.11 2.25
C GLU A 325 4.39 -14.69 1.83
N VAL A 326 3.83 -14.27 0.69
CA VAL A 326 2.63 -14.87 0.11
C VAL A 326 2.87 -16.35 -0.22
N ILE A 327 4.01 -16.70 -0.84
CA ILE A 327 4.39 -18.09 -1.12
C ILE A 327 4.50 -18.90 0.17
N LYS A 328 5.16 -18.37 1.19
CA LYS A 328 5.33 -19.02 2.50
C LYS A 328 3.99 -19.23 3.21
N VAL A 329 3.11 -18.23 3.16
CA VAL A 329 1.76 -18.29 3.70
C VAL A 329 0.92 -19.34 2.97
N ALA A 330 1.02 -19.42 1.64
CA ALA A 330 0.32 -20.42 0.86
C ALA A 330 0.73 -21.86 1.27
N LYS A 331 2.04 -22.10 1.45
CA LYS A 331 2.54 -23.41 1.95
C LYS A 331 2.09 -23.71 3.38
N THR A 332 2.07 -22.72 4.25
CA THR A 332 1.80 -22.93 5.68
C THR A 332 0.32 -23.02 6.00
N TYR A 333 -0.51 -22.20 5.34
CA TYR A 333 -1.90 -21.98 5.73
C TYR A 333 -2.93 -22.36 4.65
N PHE A 334 -2.54 -22.43 3.36
CA PHE A 334 -3.46 -22.71 2.26
C PHE A 334 -3.25 -24.09 1.61
N SER A 335 -2.65 -25.01 2.36
CA SER A 335 -2.48 -26.41 1.92
C SER A 335 -1.71 -26.56 0.59
N LEU A 336 -0.84 -25.62 0.29
CA LEU A 336 0.05 -25.73 -0.86
C LEU A 336 1.19 -26.71 -0.53
N SER A 337 1.18 -27.87 -1.18
CA SER A 337 2.22 -28.89 -1.03
C SER A 337 3.19 -28.89 -2.21
N ASP A 338 4.41 -29.37 -1.96
CA ASP A 338 5.38 -29.56 -3.04
C ASP A 338 4.85 -30.64 -4.02
N ASN A 339 4.90 -30.31 -5.31
CA ASN A 339 4.46 -31.18 -6.39
C ASN A 339 5.48 -31.11 -7.53
N PRO A 340 5.94 -32.25 -8.11
CA PRO A 340 6.93 -32.24 -9.18
C PRO A 340 6.45 -31.55 -10.47
N ARG A 341 5.16 -31.37 -10.64
CA ARG A 341 4.55 -30.65 -11.78
C ARG A 341 4.33 -29.16 -11.51
N LEU A 342 4.65 -28.66 -10.30
CA LEU A 342 4.52 -27.27 -9.92
C LEU A 342 5.89 -26.64 -9.69
N GLN A 343 6.21 -25.62 -10.46
CA GLN A 343 7.38 -24.78 -10.22
C GLN A 343 6.94 -23.39 -9.77
N ILE A 344 7.59 -22.84 -8.76
CA ILE A 344 7.28 -21.53 -8.20
C ILE A 344 8.51 -20.64 -8.33
N PHE A 345 8.33 -19.48 -8.99
CA PHE A 345 9.34 -18.47 -9.21
C PHE A 345 9.01 -17.23 -8.37
N ASN A 346 9.94 -16.83 -7.50
CA ASN A 346 9.74 -15.62 -6.69
C ASN A 346 10.44 -14.44 -7.36
N GLU A 347 9.78 -13.81 -8.31
CA GLU A 347 10.27 -12.65 -9.04
C GLU A 347 9.12 -11.87 -9.69
N ASP A 348 9.45 -10.71 -10.28
CA ASP A 348 8.51 -9.94 -11.08
C ASP A 348 8.15 -10.69 -12.37
N ALA A 349 6.85 -10.76 -12.68
CA ALA A 349 6.34 -11.56 -13.79
C ALA A 349 6.85 -11.09 -15.17
N ARG A 350 6.96 -9.78 -15.38
CA ARG A 350 7.48 -9.25 -16.65
C ARG A 350 8.97 -9.57 -16.82
N THR A 351 9.73 -9.45 -15.73
CA THR A 351 11.15 -9.82 -15.70
C THR A 351 11.34 -11.31 -15.97
N PHE A 352 10.54 -12.16 -15.33
CA PHE A 352 10.52 -13.60 -15.61
C PHE A 352 10.28 -13.92 -17.08
N LEU A 353 9.21 -13.37 -17.65
CA LEU A 353 8.84 -13.62 -19.04
C LEU A 353 9.87 -13.10 -20.05
N ILE A 354 10.56 -11.99 -19.76
CA ILE A 354 11.66 -11.49 -20.60
C ILE A 354 12.84 -12.48 -20.59
N ASN A 355 13.18 -13.02 -19.44
CA ASN A 355 14.36 -13.87 -19.23
C ASN A 355 14.11 -15.35 -19.53
N SER A 356 12.85 -15.79 -19.61
CA SER A 356 12.47 -17.17 -19.91
C SER A 356 12.37 -17.40 -21.42
N ASP A 357 12.81 -18.56 -21.88
CA ASP A 357 12.58 -19.04 -23.25
C ASP A 357 11.36 -19.97 -23.33
N ASP A 358 10.76 -20.29 -22.21
CA ASP A 358 9.59 -21.16 -22.11
C ASP A 358 8.37 -20.58 -22.85
N LYS A 359 7.58 -21.49 -23.41
CA LYS A 359 6.29 -21.17 -24.02
C LYS A 359 5.18 -21.90 -23.31
N TYR A 360 3.99 -21.32 -23.36
CA TYR A 360 2.84 -21.76 -22.59
C TYR A 360 1.60 -21.92 -23.47
N ASP A 361 0.84 -22.95 -23.21
CA ASP A 361 -0.48 -23.17 -23.82
C ASP A 361 -1.54 -22.27 -23.22
N LEU A 362 -1.36 -21.92 -21.95
CA LEU A 362 -2.26 -21.04 -21.20
C LEU A 362 -1.44 -20.15 -20.26
N ILE A 363 -1.66 -18.84 -20.35
CA ILE A 363 -1.13 -17.86 -19.40
C ILE A 363 -2.31 -17.22 -18.67
N ILE A 364 -2.34 -17.33 -17.33
CA ILE A 364 -3.37 -16.75 -16.47
C ILE A 364 -2.76 -15.53 -15.77
N LEU A 365 -3.33 -14.35 -16.01
CA LEU A 365 -2.95 -13.10 -15.37
C LEU A 365 -3.92 -12.80 -14.22
N ASP A 366 -3.48 -13.02 -12.99
CA ASP A 366 -4.23 -12.75 -11.75
C ASP A 366 -3.33 -12.07 -10.71
N ALA A 367 -2.56 -11.08 -11.15
CA ALA A 367 -1.60 -10.33 -10.33
C ALA A 367 -2.09 -8.92 -9.97
N TYR A 368 -3.39 -8.69 -10.01
CA TYR A 368 -3.97 -7.38 -9.77
C TYR A 368 -4.54 -7.28 -8.37
N ALA A 369 -4.12 -6.25 -7.62
CA ALA A 369 -4.75 -5.85 -6.39
C ALA A 369 -5.86 -4.82 -6.67
N THR A 370 -6.84 -4.74 -5.81
CA THR A 370 -7.96 -3.78 -5.95
C THR A 370 -7.52 -2.33 -5.77
N ASP A 371 -6.46 -2.12 -5.01
CA ASP A 371 -5.90 -0.81 -4.68
C ASP A 371 -4.66 -0.43 -5.51
N TYR A 372 -4.09 -1.42 -6.21
CA TYR A 372 -2.91 -1.24 -7.05
C TYR A 372 -2.92 -2.24 -8.22
N VAL A 373 -2.92 -1.71 -9.42
CA VAL A 373 -2.73 -2.50 -10.64
C VAL A 373 -1.33 -2.20 -11.16
N PRO A 374 -0.43 -3.20 -11.24
CA PRO A 374 0.90 -3.00 -11.79
C PRO A 374 0.82 -2.59 -13.25
N PHE A 375 0.92 -1.28 -13.52
CA PHE A 375 0.71 -0.73 -14.87
C PHE A 375 1.59 -1.42 -15.93
N HIS A 376 2.80 -1.83 -15.56
CA HIS A 376 3.75 -2.50 -16.46
C HIS A 376 3.31 -3.91 -16.90
N LEU A 377 2.25 -4.47 -16.30
CA LEU A 377 1.60 -5.72 -16.71
C LEU A 377 0.33 -5.47 -17.56
N LEU A 378 0.03 -4.22 -17.92
CA LEU A 378 -1.13 -3.86 -18.73
C LEU A 378 -0.78 -3.14 -20.05
N THR A 379 0.52 -2.98 -20.32
CA THR A 379 0.99 -2.23 -21.48
C THR A 379 1.02 -3.08 -22.75
N GLN A 380 0.96 -2.43 -23.89
CA GLN A 380 1.07 -3.07 -25.21
C GLN A 380 2.36 -3.89 -25.31
N GLU A 381 3.46 -3.35 -24.79
CA GLU A 381 4.76 -4.01 -24.77
C GLU A 381 4.71 -5.30 -23.95
N PHE A 382 4.01 -5.30 -22.82
CA PHE A 382 3.83 -6.51 -22.02
C PHE A 382 2.96 -7.55 -22.75
N PHE A 383 1.87 -7.14 -23.38
CA PHE A 383 1.03 -8.07 -24.16
C PHE A 383 1.77 -8.64 -25.37
N GLN A 384 2.73 -7.92 -25.97
CA GLN A 384 3.61 -8.48 -26.98
C GLN A 384 4.55 -9.55 -26.40
N ILE A 385 5.13 -9.32 -25.23
CA ILE A 385 5.94 -10.32 -24.53
C ILE A 385 5.11 -11.58 -24.25
N LEU A 386 3.87 -11.43 -23.77
CA LEU A 386 2.98 -12.58 -23.55
C LEU A 386 2.75 -13.36 -24.84
N LYS A 387 2.47 -12.65 -25.95
CA LYS A 387 2.24 -13.28 -27.25
C LYS A 387 3.46 -14.07 -27.74
N GLU A 388 4.67 -13.58 -27.49
CA GLU A 388 5.92 -14.27 -27.83
C GLU A 388 6.15 -15.52 -26.98
N ARG A 389 5.59 -15.56 -25.77
CA ARG A 389 5.67 -16.67 -24.81
C ARG A 389 4.50 -17.65 -24.91
N LEU A 390 3.60 -17.47 -25.83
CA LEU A 390 2.55 -18.44 -26.14
C LEU A 390 3.01 -19.46 -27.17
N GLU A 391 2.54 -20.69 -27.01
CA GLU A 391 2.52 -21.68 -28.08
C GLU A 391 1.57 -21.22 -29.22
N PRO A 392 1.64 -21.81 -30.43
CA PRO A 392 0.85 -21.31 -31.59
C PRO A 392 -0.65 -21.19 -31.33
N ASN A 393 -1.24 -22.09 -30.52
CA ASN A 393 -2.65 -22.04 -30.11
C ASN A 393 -2.82 -21.54 -28.66
N GLY A 394 -1.79 -20.93 -28.12
CA GLY A 394 -1.78 -20.49 -26.73
C GLY A 394 -2.78 -19.37 -26.46
N VAL A 395 -3.27 -19.31 -25.24
CA VAL A 395 -4.35 -18.44 -24.78
C VAL A 395 -3.91 -17.64 -23.56
N VAL A 396 -4.29 -16.38 -23.50
CA VAL A 396 -4.16 -15.55 -22.28
C VAL A 396 -5.54 -15.39 -21.66
N VAL A 397 -5.65 -15.71 -20.36
CA VAL A 397 -6.83 -15.43 -19.53
C VAL A 397 -6.42 -14.40 -18.48
N SER A 398 -7.03 -13.23 -18.50
CA SER A 398 -6.70 -12.12 -17.60
C SER A 398 -7.90 -11.74 -16.76
N ASN A 399 -7.74 -11.72 -15.44
CA ASN A 399 -8.72 -11.17 -14.52
C ASN A 399 -8.45 -9.67 -14.31
N LEU A 400 -9.50 -8.84 -14.32
CA LEU A 400 -9.42 -7.43 -13.98
C LEU A 400 -10.70 -7.01 -13.26
N LEU A 401 -10.58 -6.20 -12.21
CA LEU A 401 -11.72 -5.60 -11.54
C LEU A 401 -12.16 -4.32 -12.25
N GLY A 402 -13.47 -4.17 -12.46
CA GLY A 402 -14.02 -2.97 -13.08
C GLY A 402 -15.47 -3.11 -13.48
N SER A 403 -15.94 -2.16 -14.28
CA SER A 403 -17.24 -2.20 -14.95
C SER A 403 -17.07 -2.18 -16.47
N LEU A 404 -18.07 -2.66 -17.18
CA LEU A 404 -18.07 -2.61 -18.66
C LEU A 404 -18.49 -1.22 -19.17
N GLU A 405 -19.33 -0.53 -18.41
CA GLU A 405 -19.91 0.76 -18.77
C GLU A 405 -19.86 1.72 -17.55
N GLY A 406 -20.05 3.01 -17.79
CA GLY A 406 -20.04 4.04 -16.76
C GLY A 406 -18.65 4.56 -16.40
N ASP A 407 -18.58 5.41 -15.36
CA ASP A 407 -17.38 6.19 -15.01
C ASP A 407 -16.18 5.34 -14.55
N THR A 408 -16.42 4.08 -14.18
CA THR A 408 -15.37 3.14 -13.73
C THR A 408 -14.97 2.12 -14.78
N SER A 409 -15.39 2.32 -16.03
CA SER A 409 -15.09 1.43 -17.16
C SER A 409 -13.81 1.78 -17.92
N ASP A 410 -13.18 2.92 -17.65
CA ASP A 410 -12.06 3.43 -18.43
C ASP A 410 -10.86 2.46 -18.44
N LEU A 411 -10.51 1.89 -17.29
CA LEU A 411 -9.42 0.94 -17.20
C LEU A 411 -9.72 -0.37 -17.96
N PRO A 412 -10.84 -1.08 -17.73
CA PRO A 412 -11.19 -2.28 -18.49
C PRO A 412 -11.26 -2.03 -20.01
N ARG A 413 -11.81 -0.91 -20.44
CA ARG A 413 -11.89 -0.55 -21.87
C ARG A 413 -10.51 -0.26 -22.48
N SER A 414 -9.62 0.40 -21.72
CA SER A 414 -8.23 0.61 -22.12
C SER A 414 -7.45 -0.70 -22.20
N VAL A 415 -7.61 -1.59 -21.22
CA VAL A 415 -6.98 -2.92 -21.24
C VAL A 415 -7.49 -3.74 -22.43
N TYR A 416 -8.80 -3.78 -22.66
CA TYR A 416 -9.37 -4.43 -23.85
C TYR A 416 -8.78 -3.88 -25.16
N LYS A 417 -8.74 -2.56 -25.31
CA LYS A 417 -8.13 -1.89 -26.48
C LYS A 417 -6.66 -2.26 -26.65
N THR A 418 -5.93 -2.30 -25.54
CA THR A 418 -4.50 -2.63 -25.53
C THR A 418 -4.27 -4.09 -25.88
N MET A 419 -5.05 -5.02 -25.34
CA MET A 419 -5.01 -6.43 -25.71
C MET A 419 -5.34 -6.63 -27.18
N LYS A 420 -6.37 -5.97 -27.70
CA LYS A 420 -6.76 -6.01 -29.14
C LYS A 420 -5.67 -5.49 -30.07
N SER A 421 -4.77 -4.63 -29.60
CA SER A 421 -3.63 -4.17 -30.41
C SER A 421 -2.53 -5.24 -30.57
N SER A 422 -2.51 -6.25 -29.71
CA SER A 422 -1.54 -7.35 -29.72
C SER A 422 -2.15 -8.68 -30.16
N PHE A 423 -3.40 -8.93 -29.80
CA PHE A 423 -4.12 -10.16 -30.11
C PHE A 423 -5.26 -9.89 -31.11
N PRO A 424 -5.45 -10.73 -32.11
CA PRO A 424 -6.51 -10.53 -33.09
C PRO A 424 -7.91 -10.67 -32.48
N THR A 425 -8.09 -11.56 -31.51
CA THR A 425 -9.39 -11.81 -30.87
C THR A 425 -9.28 -11.72 -29.35
N VAL A 426 -10.20 -10.98 -28.73
CA VAL A 426 -10.33 -10.84 -27.27
C VAL A 426 -11.81 -10.98 -26.90
N TYR A 427 -12.09 -11.94 -26.05
CA TYR A 427 -13.42 -12.18 -25.47
C TYR A 427 -13.51 -11.57 -24.09
N VAL A 428 -14.72 -11.19 -23.65
CA VAL A 428 -14.96 -10.59 -22.33
C VAL A 428 -16.08 -11.34 -21.61
N PHE A 429 -15.78 -11.82 -20.43
CA PHE A 429 -16.73 -12.55 -19.56
C PHE A 429 -16.82 -11.84 -18.22
N PRO A 430 -17.81 -10.98 -18.00
CA PRO A 430 -18.09 -10.41 -16.68
C PRO A 430 -18.67 -11.46 -15.74
N THR A 431 -18.36 -11.36 -14.45
CA THR A 431 -18.92 -12.26 -13.43
C THR A 431 -20.33 -11.88 -12.99
N ALA A 432 -20.79 -10.67 -13.33
CA ALA A 432 -22.16 -10.21 -13.09
C ALA A 432 -22.85 -9.85 -14.41
N LYS A 433 -24.19 -10.00 -14.44
CA LYS A 433 -25.00 -9.69 -15.62
C LYS A 433 -25.16 -8.19 -15.89
N ASP A 434 -25.06 -7.37 -14.84
CA ASP A 434 -25.21 -5.91 -14.97
C ASP A 434 -23.87 -5.28 -15.36
N PRO A 435 -23.79 -4.62 -16.53
CA PRO A 435 -22.55 -4.03 -17.03
C PRO A 435 -22.05 -2.84 -16.19
N ILE A 436 -22.91 -2.24 -15.37
CA ILE A 436 -22.59 -1.04 -14.57
C ILE A 436 -22.11 -1.41 -13.17
N ILE A 437 -22.18 -2.69 -12.75
CA ILE A 437 -21.73 -3.09 -11.43
C ILE A 437 -20.25 -2.76 -11.24
N ILE A 438 -20.01 -1.89 -10.27
CA ILE A 438 -18.67 -1.49 -9.84
C ILE A 438 -18.04 -2.64 -9.05
N GLY A 439 -16.79 -3.02 -9.43
CA GLY A 439 -16.04 -4.01 -8.67
C GLY A 439 -16.38 -5.46 -8.99
N GLN A 440 -16.99 -5.75 -10.14
CA GLN A 440 -17.06 -7.10 -10.66
C GLN A 440 -15.71 -7.53 -11.28
N ASN A 441 -15.48 -8.84 -11.30
CA ASN A 441 -14.39 -9.38 -12.08
C ASN A 441 -14.78 -9.45 -13.56
N LEU A 442 -13.89 -8.97 -14.40
CA LEU A 442 -13.98 -9.05 -15.87
C LEU A 442 -12.88 -9.97 -16.34
N ILE A 443 -13.26 -11.09 -16.95
CA ILE A 443 -12.29 -12.06 -17.49
C ILE A 443 -12.13 -11.82 -18.99
N PHE A 444 -10.93 -11.43 -19.36
CA PHE A 444 -10.53 -11.26 -20.76
C PHE A 444 -9.84 -12.53 -21.23
N VAL A 445 -10.28 -13.06 -22.36
CA VAL A 445 -9.63 -14.21 -22.99
C VAL A 445 -9.11 -13.77 -24.35
N ALA A 446 -7.79 -13.73 -24.49
CA ALA A 446 -7.13 -13.35 -25.75
C ALA A 446 -6.55 -14.57 -26.45
N THR A 447 -6.83 -14.70 -27.74
CA THR A 447 -6.36 -15.80 -28.60
C THR A 447 -5.57 -15.28 -29.78
N GLN A 448 -4.80 -16.16 -30.41
CA GLN A 448 -4.06 -15.86 -31.63
C GLN A 448 -4.88 -16.12 -32.91
N ASP A 449 -6.10 -16.65 -32.75
CA ASP A 449 -7.01 -16.91 -33.86
C ASP A 449 -7.66 -15.62 -34.37
N ASN A 450 -7.80 -15.51 -35.70
CA ASN A 450 -8.47 -14.36 -36.33
C ASN A 450 -10.01 -14.52 -36.33
N GLU A 451 -10.52 -15.72 -36.11
CA GLU A 451 -11.95 -16.00 -36.09
C GLU A 451 -12.51 -15.87 -34.66
N GLN A 452 -13.49 -15.02 -34.50
CA GLN A 452 -14.18 -14.85 -33.23
C GLN A 452 -15.37 -15.81 -33.19
N PHE A 453 -15.37 -16.73 -32.22
CA PHE A 453 -16.48 -17.64 -31.98
C PHE A 453 -17.70 -16.90 -31.45
N ASP A 454 -18.84 -17.20 -32.01
CA ASP A 454 -20.10 -16.74 -31.45
C ASP A 454 -20.48 -17.53 -30.18
N LYS A 455 -21.45 -17.03 -29.42
CA LYS A 455 -21.89 -17.64 -28.18
C LYS A 455 -22.31 -19.10 -28.38
N LYS A 456 -23.00 -19.41 -29.48
CA LYS A 456 -23.47 -20.76 -29.79
C LYS A 456 -22.32 -21.74 -30.05
N THR A 457 -21.27 -21.26 -30.70
CA THR A 457 -20.05 -22.05 -30.93
C THR A 457 -19.35 -22.35 -29.61
N LEU A 458 -19.23 -21.34 -28.72
CA LEU A 458 -18.67 -21.51 -27.38
C LEU A 458 -19.48 -22.49 -26.52
N GLU A 459 -20.81 -22.40 -26.58
CA GLU A 459 -21.71 -23.36 -25.91
C GLU A 459 -21.49 -24.78 -26.46
N ASN A 460 -21.36 -24.96 -27.76
CA ASN A 460 -21.11 -26.27 -28.36
C ASN A 460 -19.74 -26.82 -27.95
N LEU A 461 -18.70 -26.02 -27.92
CA LEU A 461 -17.37 -26.41 -27.44
C LEU A 461 -17.40 -26.82 -25.97
N SER A 462 -18.15 -26.11 -25.15
CA SER A 462 -18.34 -26.46 -23.73
C SER A 462 -19.07 -27.78 -23.57
N TYR A 463 -20.12 -28.06 -24.32
CA TYR A 463 -20.82 -29.35 -24.30
C TYR A 463 -20.00 -30.54 -24.81
N GLN A 464 -19.00 -30.29 -25.67
CA GLN A 464 -18.08 -31.32 -26.17
C GLN A 464 -17.00 -31.66 -25.15
N SER A 465 -16.75 -30.81 -24.17
CA SER A 465 -15.92 -31.12 -23.01
C SER A 465 -16.64 -32.18 -22.16
N ASN A 466 -15.90 -33.21 -21.70
CA ASN A 466 -16.49 -34.35 -20.96
C ASN A 466 -17.34 -33.89 -19.77
N ALA A 467 -18.41 -34.65 -19.48
CA ALA A 467 -19.36 -34.37 -18.40
C ALA A 467 -18.77 -34.22 -16.98
N ASN A 468 -17.52 -34.62 -16.77
CA ASN A 468 -16.76 -34.39 -15.53
C ASN A 468 -15.89 -33.15 -15.58
N ASP A 469 -15.95 -32.35 -16.65
CA ASP A 469 -15.15 -31.13 -16.81
C ASP A 469 -15.87 -29.97 -16.13
N LEU A 470 -15.12 -29.12 -15.45
CA LEU A 470 -15.59 -27.86 -14.85
C LEU A 470 -16.28 -26.94 -15.89
N LEU A 471 -16.02 -27.15 -17.17
CA LEU A 471 -16.63 -26.46 -18.28
C LEU A 471 -18.01 -26.99 -18.70
N ALA A 472 -18.48 -28.10 -18.14
CA ALA A 472 -19.84 -28.62 -18.38
C ALA A 472 -20.93 -27.69 -17.81
N ASP A 473 -20.61 -26.89 -16.81
CA ASP A 473 -21.46 -25.79 -16.35
C ASP A 473 -21.31 -24.57 -17.28
N THR A 474 -22.30 -24.39 -18.14
CA THR A 474 -22.31 -23.28 -19.12
C THR A 474 -22.74 -21.93 -18.52
N SER A 475 -22.95 -21.84 -17.22
CA SER A 475 -23.45 -20.61 -16.56
C SER A 475 -22.57 -19.39 -16.81
N TYR A 476 -21.24 -19.57 -16.90
CA TYR A 476 -20.29 -18.49 -17.24
C TYR A 476 -20.46 -17.96 -18.69
N LEU A 477 -20.97 -18.76 -19.64
CA LEU A 477 -21.29 -18.32 -21.00
C LEU A 477 -22.55 -17.46 -21.05
N GLU A 478 -23.42 -17.53 -20.06
CA GLU A 478 -24.58 -16.64 -19.97
C GLU A 478 -24.16 -15.17 -19.89
N ASN A 479 -23.02 -14.91 -19.26
CA ASN A 479 -22.48 -13.57 -19.06
C ASN A 479 -21.53 -13.15 -20.19
N TYR A 480 -21.32 -13.96 -21.24
CA TYR A 480 -20.47 -13.58 -22.35
C TYR A 480 -20.93 -12.25 -22.96
N TYR A 481 -20.03 -11.25 -22.94
CA TYR A 481 -20.30 -9.94 -23.48
C TYR A 481 -20.11 -9.96 -25.00
N VAL A 482 -21.20 -10.11 -25.72
CA VAL A 482 -21.21 -10.27 -27.20
C VAL A 482 -20.94 -8.96 -27.92
N SER A 483 -21.23 -7.83 -27.29
CA SER A 483 -21.05 -6.51 -27.91
C SER A 483 -19.58 -6.10 -27.93
N GLU A 484 -19.18 -5.36 -28.95
CA GLU A 484 -17.85 -4.78 -28.99
C GLU A 484 -17.75 -3.64 -27.96
N MET A 485 -16.71 -3.64 -27.11
CA MET A 485 -16.52 -2.57 -26.12
C MET A 485 -16.19 -1.27 -26.83
N ARG A 486 -16.85 -0.21 -26.42
CA ARG A 486 -16.54 1.15 -26.90
C ARG A 486 -15.15 1.56 -26.40
N THR A 487 -14.24 1.93 -27.30
CA THR A 487 -12.84 2.21 -26.97
C THR A 487 -12.29 3.50 -27.59
N GLU A 488 -13.13 4.31 -28.26
CA GLU A 488 -12.69 5.50 -28.98
C GLU A 488 -12.14 6.58 -28.06
N ASP A 489 -12.68 6.67 -26.85
CA ASP A 489 -12.40 7.68 -25.84
C ASP A 489 -11.33 7.25 -24.82
N VAL A 490 -10.82 6.01 -24.90
CA VAL A 490 -9.79 5.52 -23.99
C VAL A 490 -8.46 5.26 -24.73
N PRO A 491 -7.30 5.43 -24.07
CA PRO A 491 -6.00 5.21 -24.68
C PRO A 491 -5.64 3.72 -24.81
N ILE A 492 -4.67 3.41 -25.68
CA ILE A 492 -3.84 2.22 -25.56
C ILE A 492 -2.81 2.48 -24.46
N LEU A 493 -2.67 1.54 -23.53
CA LEU A 493 -1.69 1.62 -22.46
C LEU A 493 -0.32 1.20 -23.01
N THR A 494 0.70 2.02 -22.79
CA THR A 494 2.09 1.76 -23.21
C THR A 494 3.03 2.01 -22.03
N ASP A 495 4.27 1.53 -22.11
CA ASP A 495 5.29 1.79 -21.09
C ASP A 495 5.56 3.29 -20.91
N ASN A 496 5.34 4.09 -21.95
CA ASN A 496 5.51 5.54 -21.90
C ASN A 496 4.25 6.29 -21.43
N PHE A 497 3.06 5.67 -21.52
CA PHE A 497 1.80 6.29 -21.15
C PHE A 497 0.80 5.24 -20.65
N SER A 498 0.67 5.13 -19.36
CA SER A 498 -0.24 4.20 -18.68
C SER A 498 -0.83 4.85 -17.42
N PRO A 499 -1.87 5.69 -17.57
CA PRO A 499 -2.46 6.44 -16.45
C PRO A 499 -3.44 5.59 -15.63
N VAL A 500 -3.02 4.39 -15.26
CA VAL A 500 -3.85 3.36 -14.61
C VAL A 500 -4.43 3.85 -13.28
N GLU A 501 -3.64 4.58 -12.50
CA GLU A 501 -4.05 5.07 -11.18
C GLU A 501 -5.24 6.05 -11.25
N ILE A 502 -5.36 6.78 -12.36
CA ILE A 502 -6.50 7.69 -12.58
C ILE A 502 -7.74 6.90 -13.01
N MET A 503 -7.53 5.79 -13.73
CA MET A 503 -8.60 4.98 -14.31
C MET A 503 -9.20 3.98 -13.33
N ILE A 504 -8.44 3.50 -12.34
CA ILE A 504 -8.91 2.51 -11.36
C ILE A 504 -10.11 3.06 -10.58
N ASN A 505 -10.04 4.31 -10.16
CA ASN A 505 -11.10 4.93 -9.38
C ASN A 505 -11.16 6.44 -9.59
N PRO A 506 -11.70 6.90 -10.71
CA PRO A 506 -11.72 8.33 -11.05
C PRO A 506 -12.58 9.17 -10.10
N VAL A 507 -13.54 8.57 -9.38
CA VAL A 507 -14.51 9.31 -8.58
C VAL A 507 -14.22 9.21 -7.08
N THR A 508 -13.79 8.07 -6.56
CA THR A 508 -13.80 7.81 -5.12
C THR A 508 -12.43 7.58 -4.50
N SER A 509 -11.41 7.31 -5.27
CA SER A 509 -10.10 6.82 -4.75
C SER A 509 -10.25 5.60 -3.81
N ARG A 510 -11.40 4.94 -3.81
CA ARG A 510 -11.65 3.73 -3.03
C ARG A 510 -11.25 2.52 -3.85
N PRO A 511 -10.58 1.54 -3.24
CA PRO A 511 -10.59 0.20 -3.79
C PRO A 511 -12.05 -0.27 -3.91
N TYR A 512 -12.35 -1.09 -4.93
CA TYR A 512 -13.68 -1.63 -5.13
C TYR A 512 -14.04 -2.54 -3.94
N PHE A 513 -14.93 -2.08 -3.07
CA PHE A 513 -15.50 -2.91 -2.03
C PHE A 513 -16.70 -3.66 -2.62
N ASN A 514 -16.66 -4.98 -2.62
CA ASN A 514 -17.83 -5.78 -2.85
C ASN A 514 -18.82 -5.52 -1.69
N GLU A 515 -20.12 -5.37 -1.95
CA GLU A 515 -21.14 -5.14 -0.91
C GLU A 515 -21.15 -6.25 0.17
N ASP A 516 -20.64 -7.44 -0.14
CA ASP A 516 -20.42 -8.53 0.82
C ASP A 516 -19.19 -8.35 1.73
N SER A 517 -18.36 -7.34 1.49
CA SER A 517 -17.23 -6.99 2.35
C SER A 517 -17.65 -5.94 3.39
N VAL A 518 -18.09 -6.41 4.55
CA VAL A 518 -17.88 -5.87 5.92
C VAL A 518 -18.41 -4.45 6.27
N PHE A 519 -18.87 -3.61 5.37
CA PHE A 519 -19.56 -2.39 5.75
C PHE A 519 -21.09 -2.54 5.65
N SER A 520 -21.67 -3.45 6.44
CA SER A 520 -23.09 -3.34 6.73
C SER A 520 -23.33 -2.02 7.50
N GLN A 521 -24.35 -1.28 7.14
CA GLN A 521 -24.68 0.02 7.78
C GLN A 521 -24.90 -0.07 9.30
N GLU A 522 -25.01 -1.27 9.87
CA GLU A 522 -25.12 -1.48 11.32
C GLU A 522 -23.79 -1.33 12.06
N GLU A 523 -22.64 -1.64 11.45
CA GLU A 523 -21.34 -1.50 12.11
C GLU A 523 -20.80 -0.07 12.11
N SER A 524 -21.28 0.81 11.23
CA SER A 524 -20.91 2.24 11.25
C SER A 524 -21.33 2.96 12.55
N ARG A 525 -22.25 2.42 13.34
CA ARG A 525 -22.61 2.93 14.67
C ARG A 525 -21.65 2.56 15.78
N ILE A 526 -20.80 1.55 15.60
CA ILE A 526 -19.86 1.07 16.64
C ILE A 526 -18.62 1.98 16.73
N TRP A 527 -18.32 2.77 15.71
CA TRP A 527 -17.13 3.65 15.67
C TRP A 527 -17.19 4.86 16.60
N PHE A 528 -18.38 5.21 17.11
CA PHE A 528 -18.55 6.20 18.18
C PHE A 528 -18.65 5.57 19.58
N SER A 529 -17.94 4.46 19.80
CA SER A 529 -17.82 3.87 21.14
C SER A 529 -17.08 4.84 22.08
N GLU A 530 -17.32 4.70 23.39
CA GLU A 530 -16.69 5.52 24.45
C GLU A 530 -15.16 5.64 24.31
N SER A 531 -14.51 4.68 23.66
CA SER A 531 -13.06 4.70 23.40
C SER A 531 -12.63 5.80 22.41
N VAL A 532 -13.46 6.20 21.45
CA VAL A 532 -13.16 7.28 20.48
C VAL A 532 -13.30 8.64 21.17
N VAL A 533 -14.28 8.81 22.04
CA VAL A 533 -14.46 10.04 22.84
C VAL A 533 -13.28 10.24 23.77
N VAL A 534 -12.78 9.17 24.39
CA VAL A 534 -11.58 9.20 25.24
C VAL A 534 -10.32 9.53 24.42
N LYS A 535 -10.20 8.98 23.20
CA LYS A 535 -9.06 9.24 22.28
C LYS A 535 -9.08 10.69 21.77
N ILE A 536 -10.26 11.22 21.44
CA ILE A 536 -10.43 12.64 21.05
C ILE A 536 -10.16 13.55 22.27
N GLY A 537 -10.62 13.18 23.45
CA GLY A 537 -10.32 13.89 24.69
C GLY A 537 -8.83 13.93 25.01
N LEU A 538 -8.11 12.83 24.80
CA LEU A 538 -6.64 12.75 24.89
C LEU A 538 -5.95 13.64 23.83
N LEU A 539 -6.44 13.65 22.61
CA LEU A 539 -5.94 14.53 21.55
C LEU A 539 -6.11 16.00 21.93
N MET A 540 -7.29 16.36 22.42
CA MET A 540 -7.57 17.72 22.90
C MET A 540 -6.69 18.09 24.09
N ALA A 541 -6.45 17.17 25.01
CA ALA A 541 -5.53 17.37 26.14
C ALA A 541 -4.08 17.55 25.67
N ILE A 542 -3.65 16.83 24.66
CA ILE A 542 -2.31 16.97 24.02
C ILE A 542 -2.20 18.32 23.33
N VAL A 543 -3.21 18.72 22.55
CA VAL A 543 -3.27 20.03 21.88
C VAL A 543 -3.28 21.15 22.93
N PHE A 544 -3.99 20.98 24.04
CA PHE A 544 -4.05 21.95 25.13
C PHE A 544 -2.75 22.02 25.92
N ALA A 545 -2.11 20.88 26.20
CA ALA A 545 -0.77 20.81 26.79
C ALA A 545 0.28 21.44 25.86
N TRP A 546 0.15 21.20 24.57
CA TRP A 546 0.96 21.80 23.52
C TRP A 546 0.77 23.32 23.45
N TRP A 547 -0.51 23.80 23.43
CA TRP A 547 -0.83 25.21 23.49
C TRP A 547 -0.28 25.89 24.77
N TYR A 548 -0.36 25.21 25.93
CA TYR A 548 0.16 25.71 27.21
C TYR A 548 1.69 25.81 27.22
N LEU A 549 2.37 24.80 26.68
CA LEU A 549 3.83 24.81 26.52
C LEU A 549 4.29 25.91 25.54
N PHE A 550 3.58 26.09 24.43
CA PHE A 550 3.87 27.14 23.46
C PHE A 550 3.44 28.53 23.90
N ARG A 551 2.37 28.66 24.66
CA ARG A 551 1.96 29.95 25.24
C ARG A 551 3.06 30.57 26.12
N GLY A 552 3.81 29.75 26.87
CA GLY A 552 4.99 30.19 27.61
C GLY A 552 6.15 30.67 26.71
N ILE A 553 6.26 30.11 25.52
CA ILE A 553 7.25 30.48 24.50
C ILE A 553 6.81 31.75 23.76
N TRP A 554 5.51 31.88 23.46
CA TRP A 554 4.92 33.03 22.73
C TRP A 554 4.77 34.28 23.60
N LYS A 555 4.49 34.15 24.88
CA LYS A 555 4.32 35.30 25.79
C LYS A 555 5.59 36.15 26.00
N ASN A 556 6.75 35.59 25.66
CA ASN A 556 8.04 36.26 25.72
C ASN A 556 8.59 36.71 24.37
N SER A 557 7.84 36.53 23.27
CA SER A 557 8.21 37.05 21.96
C SER A 557 7.24 38.16 21.59
N ASP A 558 7.71 39.43 21.62
CA ASP A 558 7.03 40.58 20.99
C ASP A 558 6.95 40.38 19.47
N ILE A 559 6.15 39.43 19.01
CA ILE A 559 5.85 39.25 17.59
C ILE A 559 4.73 40.22 17.26
N LYS A 560 5.10 41.45 16.89
CA LYS A 560 4.23 42.31 16.07
C LYS A 560 4.14 41.66 14.69
N ILE A 561 2.96 41.12 14.39
CA ILE A 561 2.58 40.72 13.02
C ILE A 561 2.53 42.04 12.22
N MET A 562 3.46 42.24 11.30
CA MET A 562 3.33 43.19 10.19
C MET A 562 2.66 42.48 9.03
#